data_ec0af78eaffb6ebe9932a0396a3972a8
#
_entry.id   ec0af78eaffb6ebe9932a0396a3972a8
#
_cell.length_a   1.000
_cell.length_b   1.000
_cell.length_c   1.000
_cell.angle_alpha   90.00
_cell.angle_beta   90.00
_cell.angle_gamma   90.00
#
_symmetry.space_group_name_H-M   'P 1'
#
loop_
_entity.id
_entity.type
_entity.pdbx_description
1 polymer ?
#
loop_
_entity_poly.entity_id
_entity_poly.type
_entity_poly.pdbx_seq_one_letter_code
_entity_poly.pdbx_strand_id
1 'polypeptide(L)'
;MPNPSITRRHFLALGAGGLVLAACSSAGSGASTPSTIGIGDPAIGAAEARRASAAGTVRRFALRAAPMTLQLGSRSVQTWGYDGVVPGTPLRARAGDTLEVALANDLPEDTTIHWHGLALRNDMDGVHDLTQAPIRPGETFTYSFIMPDPGTYWFHPHMGLQLDRGLYAPLIIEDPNEQGAYDVDQVVVLDDWLDGIGATPESTFQGLTGMGGMGSMDQGAMGGMDMGSGSSSMGGMSMFQSDLLGGDAGDVSYPLHLINGKPPSDRATI
;
A
#
# COMPACT_ATOMS: atom_id res chain seq x y z
N MET A 1 -2.91 -33.31 36.84
CA MET A 1 -1.98 -32.29 37.35
C MET A 1 -2.28 -31.01 36.62
N PRO A 2 -2.63 -29.89 37.30
CA PRO A 2 -2.92 -28.64 36.60
C PRO A 2 -1.63 -27.99 36.09
N ASN A 3 -1.68 -27.55 34.87
CA ASN A 3 -0.59 -26.84 34.17
C ASN A 3 -0.41 -25.44 34.80
N PRO A 4 0.77 -25.04 35.27
CA PRO A 4 0.99 -23.72 35.87
C PRO A 4 0.91 -22.64 34.78
N SER A 5 -0.10 -21.77 34.87
CA SER A 5 -0.21 -20.60 34.00
C SER A 5 0.86 -19.55 34.37
N ILE A 6 1.76 -19.23 33.44
CA ILE A 6 2.74 -18.15 33.60
C ILE A 6 1.99 -16.82 33.47
N THR A 7 1.97 -16.04 34.56
CA THR A 7 1.35 -14.71 34.56
C THR A 7 2.31 -13.64 34.00
N ARG A 8 1.77 -12.51 33.53
CA ARG A 8 2.58 -11.36 33.02
C ARG A 8 3.65 -10.90 34.02
N ARG A 9 3.39 -11.03 35.33
CA ARG A 9 4.35 -10.69 36.38
C ARG A 9 5.56 -11.63 36.41
N HIS A 10 5.38 -12.92 36.14
CA HIS A 10 6.46 -13.89 36.05
C HIS A 10 7.34 -13.67 34.81
N PHE A 11 6.72 -13.25 33.70
CA PHE A 11 7.46 -12.91 32.48
C PHE A 11 8.35 -11.66 32.66
N LEU A 12 7.86 -10.63 33.34
CA LEU A 12 8.62 -9.40 33.63
C LEU A 12 9.73 -9.65 34.67
N ALA A 13 9.51 -10.54 35.62
CA ALA A 13 10.54 -10.90 36.61
C ALA A 13 11.71 -11.71 36.00
N LEU A 14 11.42 -12.57 35.01
CA LEU A 14 12.44 -13.30 34.24
C LEU A 14 13.24 -12.36 33.29
N GLY A 15 12.59 -11.35 32.73
CA GLY A 15 13.25 -10.32 31.91
C GLY A 15 14.20 -9.41 32.71
N ALA A 16 13.84 -9.05 33.94
CA ALA A 16 14.66 -8.22 34.82
C ALA A 16 15.90 -8.98 35.38
N GLY A 17 15.78 -10.30 35.62
CA GLY A 17 16.89 -11.13 36.06
C GLY A 17 17.98 -11.34 34.99
N GLY A 18 17.59 -11.34 33.71
CA GLY A 18 18.55 -11.47 32.59
C GLY A 18 19.43 -10.24 32.35
N LEU A 19 18.90 -9.05 32.67
CA LEU A 19 19.63 -7.78 32.49
C LEU A 19 20.71 -7.53 33.54
N VAL A 20 20.62 -8.12 34.75
CA VAL A 20 21.62 -7.93 35.82
C VAL A 20 22.84 -8.83 35.64
N LEU A 21 22.73 -9.93 34.94
CA LEU A 21 23.87 -10.84 34.67
C LEU A 21 24.76 -10.38 33.50
N ALA A 22 24.26 -9.48 32.64
CA ALA A 22 25.03 -8.92 31.51
C ALA A 22 25.93 -7.74 31.91
N ALA A 23 25.82 -7.22 33.16
CA ALA A 23 26.53 -6.03 33.60
C ALA A 23 27.91 -6.29 34.23
N CYS A 24 28.37 -7.56 34.33
CA CYS A 24 29.62 -7.92 35.02
C CYS A 24 30.69 -8.61 34.15
N SER A 25 30.63 -8.45 32.83
CA SER A 25 31.76 -8.87 31.97
C SER A 25 32.34 -7.67 31.23
N SER A 26 32.97 -6.76 31.97
CA SER A 26 33.85 -5.75 31.40
C SER A 26 35.25 -6.29 31.27
N ALA A 27 35.57 -6.91 30.14
CA ALA A 27 36.94 -7.09 29.67
C ALA A 27 36.95 -6.94 28.15
N GLY A 28 37.27 -5.79 27.68
CA GLY A 28 38.04 -5.50 26.47
C GLY A 28 37.65 -6.24 25.18
N SER A 29 36.50 -5.91 24.60
CA SER A 29 36.32 -5.93 23.15
C SER A 29 35.54 -4.67 22.78
N GLY A 30 36.17 -3.82 21.98
CA GLY A 30 35.54 -2.61 21.50
C GLY A 30 34.21 -2.99 20.83
N ALA A 31 33.09 -2.70 21.51
CA ALA A 31 31.81 -2.72 20.88
C ALA A 31 31.88 -1.65 19.79
N SER A 32 32.09 -2.09 18.55
CA SER A 32 31.88 -1.21 17.40
C SER A 32 30.46 -0.71 17.52
N THR A 33 30.28 0.56 17.81
CA THR A 33 29.00 1.22 17.60
C THR A 33 28.53 0.83 16.22
N PRO A 34 27.30 0.32 16.05
CA PRO A 34 26.80 0.01 14.73
C PRO A 34 26.93 1.28 13.90
N SER A 35 27.73 1.20 12.84
CA SER A 35 27.91 2.34 11.95
C SER A 35 26.56 2.63 11.33
N THR A 36 26.05 3.82 11.54
CA THR A 36 24.82 4.26 10.88
C THR A 36 25.11 4.33 9.37
N ILE A 37 24.42 3.51 8.58
CA ILE A 37 24.49 3.58 7.12
C ILE A 37 23.67 4.79 6.70
N GLY A 38 24.34 5.82 6.16
CA GLY A 38 23.70 7.01 5.65
C GLY A 38 23.26 6.85 4.20
N ILE A 39 22.40 7.76 3.72
CA ILE A 39 22.01 7.86 2.31
C ILE A 39 23.28 8.05 1.46
N GLY A 40 23.45 7.23 0.42
CA GLY A 40 24.64 7.26 -0.44
C GLY A 40 25.86 6.49 0.09
N ASP A 41 25.72 5.75 1.19
CA ASP A 41 26.78 4.87 1.67
C ASP A 41 27.11 3.80 0.59
N PRO A 42 28.39 3.62 0.22
CA PRO A 42 28.80 2.61 -0.77
C PRO A 42 28.34 1.19 -0.43
N ALA A 43 28.10 0.88 0.87
CA ALA A 43 27.58 -0.41 1.31
C ALA A 43 26.20 -0.71 0.74
N ILE A 44 25.36 0.30 0.47
CA ILE A 44 24.04 0.14 -0.13
C ILE A 44 24.17 -0.39 -1.55
N GLY A 45 24.97 0.28 -2.39
CA GLY A 45 25.22 -0.16 -3.77
C GLY A 45 25.88 -1.55 -3.81
N ALA A 46 26.80 -1.83 -2.88
CA ALA A 46 27.44 -3.15 -2.79
C ALA A 46 26.45 -4.24 -2.34
N ALA A 47 25.49 -3.92 -1.49
CA ALA A 47 24.42 -4.86 -1.10
C ALA A 47 23.49 -5.15 -2.27
N GLU A 48 23.09 -4.13 -3.03
CA GLU A 48 22.27 -4.28 -4.21
C GLU A 48 23.00 -5.09 -5.31
N ALA A 49 24.25 -4.76 -5.58
CA ALA A 49 25.04 -5.48 -6.59
C ALA A 49 25.18 -7.00 -6.29
N ARG A 50 25.14 -7.41 -5.03
CA ARG A 50 25.14 -8.84 -4.67
C ARG A 50 23.86 -9.58 -5.05
N ARG A 51 22.78 -8.88 -5.31
CA ARG A 51 21.49 -9.45 -5.77
C ARG A 51 21.46 -9.65 -7.28
N ALA A 52 22.34 -8.98 -8.03
CA ALA A 52 22.40 -9.12 -9.47
C ALA A 52 22.75 -10.58 -9.87
N SER A 53 21.97 -11.15 -10.76
CA SER A 53 22.31 -12.41 -11.41
C SER A 53 23.33 -12.18 -12.52
N ALA A 54 24.29 -13.10 -12.67
CA ALA A 54 25.23 -13.08 -13.81
C ALA A 54 24.49 -13.21 -15.17
N ALA A 55 23.30 -13.80 -15.18
CA ALA A 55 22.42 -13.91 -16.34
C ALA A 55 21.31 -12.84 -16.33
N GLY A 56 21.32 -11.92 -15.35
CA GLY A 56 20.32 -10.87 -15.20
C GLY A 56 20.31 -9.91 -16.39
N THR A 57 19.12 -9.50 -16.78
CA THR A 57 18.88 -8.55 -17.88
C THR A 57 18.22 -7.29 -17.36
N VAL A 58 18.29 -6.20 -18.14
CA VAL A 58 17.53 -5.00 -17.83
C VAL A 58 16.14 -5.11 -18.44
N ARG A 59 15.13 -5.09 -17.59
CA ARG A 59 13.71 -5.07 -17.98
C ARG A 59 13.19 -3.66 -17.92
N ARG A 60 12.83 -3.11 -19.08
CA ARG A 60 12.36 -1.73 -19.21
C ARG A 60 10.87 -1.69 -19.44
N PHE A 61 10.19 -0.86 -18.65
CA PHE A 61 8.77 -0.61 -18.77
C PHE A 61 8.53 0.90 -18.77
N ALA A 62 7.48 1.31 -19.49
CA ALA A 62 6.93 2.65 -19.39
C ALA A 62 5.52 2.54 -18.82
N LEU A 63 5.20 3.34 -17.82
CA LEU A 63 3.89 3.45 -17.22
C LEU A 63 3.41 4.89 -17.32
N ARG A 64 2.12 5.06 -17.53
CA ARG A 64 1.47 6.36 -17.56
C ARG A 64 0.33 6.36 -16.55
N ALA A 65 0.46 7.11 -15.46
CA ALA A 65 -0.63 7.35 -14.52
C ALA A 65 -1.50 8.49 -15.06
N ALA A 66 -2.79 8.23 -15.29
CA ALA A 66 -3.69 9.20 -15.90
C ALA A 66 -5.15 9.00 -15.47
N PRO A 67 -5.99 10.06 -15.55
CA PRO A 67 -7.44 9.92 -15.49
C PRO A 67 -7.95 9.03 -16.63
N MET A 68 -8.95 8.21 -16.32
CA MET A 68 -9.55 7.29 -17.28
C MET A 68 -11.03 7.05 -16.99
N THR A 69 -11.71 6.42 -17.94
CA THR A 69 -13.05 5.89 -17.74
C THR A 69 -12.98 4.37 -17.56
N LEU A 70 -13.48 3.88 -16.43
CA LEU A 70 -13.57 2.45 -16.14
C LEU A 70 -15.00 1.95 -16.37
N GLN A 71 -15.14 0.80 -17.04
CA GLN A 71 -16.43 0.13 -17.23
C GLN A 71 -16.63 -0.93 -16.14
N LEU A 72 -17.68 -0.75 -15.35
CA LEU A 72 -18.07 -1.66 -14.26
C LEU A 72 -19.44 -2.25 -14.57
N GLY A 73 -19.46 -3.28 -15.39
CA GLY A 73 -20.70 -3.84 -15.96
C GLY A 73 -21.38 -2.81 -16.86
N SER A 74 -22.61 -2.43 -16.55
CA SER A 74 -23.35 -1.39 -17.29
C SER A 74 -23.00 0.04 -16.88
N ARG A 75 -22.13 0.25 -15.91
CA ARG A 75 -21.77 1.59 -15.40
C ARG A 75 -20.43 2.03 -15.96
N SER A 76 -20.32 3.34 -16.22
CA SER A 76 -19.09 4.03 -16.62
C SER A 76 -18.71 4.98 -15.51
N VAL A 77 -17.53 4.82 -14.91
CA VAL A 77 -17.05 5.69 -13.83
C VAL A 77 -15.77 6.42 -14.25
N GLN A 78 -15.60 7.65 -13.77
CA GLN A 78 -14.34 8.38 -13.94
C GLN A 78 -13.43 8.04 -12.76
N THR A 79 -12.24 7.58 -13.06
CA THR A 79 -11.24 7.19 -12.08
C THR A 79 -9.83 7.39 -12.63
N TRP A 80 -8.82 6.81 -12.02
CA TRP A 80 -7.45 6.84 -12.49
C TRP A 80 -6.94 5.42 -12.75
N GLY A 81 -5.85 5.31 -13.50
CA GLY A 81 -5.24 3.99 -13.75
C GLY A 81 -3.88 4.13 -14.42
N TYR A 82 -3.14 3.03 -14.43
CA TYR A 82 -1.93 2.90 -15.23
C TYR A 82 -2.30 2.46 -16.64
N ASP A 83 -1.85 3.20 -17.65
CA ASP A 83 -2.04 2.90 -19.09
C ASP A 83 -3.51 2.66 -19.49
N GLY A 84 -4.45 3.27 -18.74
CA GLY A 84 -5.89 3.21 -19.06
C GLY A 84 -6.57 1.91 -18.69
N VAL A 85 -6.00 1.10 -17.79
CA VAL A 85 -6.59 -0.15 -17.28
C VAL A 85 -6.52 -0.24 -15.76
N VAL A 86 -7.46 -0.95 -15.15
CA VAL A 86 -7.52 -1.26 -13.71
C VAL A 86 -7.85 -2.75 -13.55
N PRO A 87 -7.05 -3.51 -12.77
CA PRO A 87 -5.70 -3.16 -12.33
C PRO A 87 -4.77 -2.89 -13.51
N GLY A 88 -3.67 -2.17 -13.28
CA GLY A 88 -2.64 -1.99 -14.30
C GLY A 88 -2.06 -3.32 -14.77
N THR A 89 -1.47 -3.33 -15.96
CA THR A 89 -0.85 -4.54 -16.53
C THR A 89 0.24 -5.09 -15.62
N PRO A 90 0.26 -6.39 -15.30
CA PRO A 90 1.30 -6.99 -14.48
C PRO A 90 2.69 -6.78 -15.08
N LEU A 91 3.63 -6.29 -14.28
CA LEU A 91 5.04 -6.30 -14.64
C LEU A 91 5.65 -7.65 -14.27
N ARG A 92 6.48 -8.20 -15.16
CA ARG A 92 7.16 -9.48 -14.96
C ARG A 92 8.65 -9.38 -15.21
N ALA A 93 9.45 -9.86 -14.26
CA ALA A 93 10.90 -9.96 -14.35
C ALA A 93 11.38 -11.15 -13.52
N ARG A 94 12.66 -11.51 -13.61
CA ARG A 94 13.25 -12.59 -12.81
C ARG A 94 14.03 -12.01 -11.64
N ALA A 95 14.17 -12.77 -10.57
CA ALA A 95 15.10 -12.43 -9.51
C ALA A 95 16.51 -12.25 -10.07
N GLY A 96 17.16 -11.13 -9.68
CA GLY A 96 18.47 -10.75 -10.20
C GLY A 96 18.47 -9.95 -11.50
N ASP A 97 17.31 -9.76 -12.17
CA ASP A 97 17.16 -8.77 -13.23
C ASP A 97 17.20 -7.34 -12.65
N THR A 98 17.57 -6.37 -13.48
CA THR A 98 17.37 -4.94 -13.16
C THR A 98 16.02 -4.51 -13.72
N LEU A 99 15.12 -4.03 -12.86
CA LEU A 99 13.89 -3.38 -13.27
C LEU A 99 14.15 -1.89 -13.52
N GLU A 100 13.76 -1.39 -14.70
CA GLU A 100 13.69 0.04 -15.00
C GLU A 100 12.24 0.38 -15.38
N VAL A 101 11.60 1.26 -14.60
CA VAL A 101 10.23 1.71 -14.87
C VAL A 101 10.21 3.22 -14.98
N ALA A 102 9.93 3.74 -16.17
CA ALA A 102 9.66 5.15 -16.38
C ALA A 102 8.18 5.43 -16.14
N LEU A 103 7.85 6.14 -15.05
CA LEU A 103 6.50 6.60 -14.75
C LEU A 103 6.31 8.02 -15.24
N ALA A 104 5.41 8.23 -16.20
CA ALA A 104 4.90 9.55 -16.58
C ALA A 104 3.65 9.87 -15.74
N ASN A 105 3.64 11.05 -15.11
CA ASN A 105 2.51 11.52 -14.33
C ASN A 105 1.64 12.48 -15.15
N ASP A 106 0.54 11.97 -15.69
CA ASP A 106 -0.50 12.76 -16.36
C ASP A 106 -1.76 12.95 -15.48
N LEU A 107 -1.62 12.73 -14.16
CA LEU A 107 -2.65 13.05 -13.17
C LEU A 107 -2.71 14.57 -12.93
N PRO A 108 -3.82 15.07 -12.36
CA PRO A 108 -3.91 16.47 -11.93
C PRO A 108 -3.14 16.80 -10.67
N GLU A 109 -2.51 15.84 -10.02
CA GLU A 109 -1.78 15.96 -8.76
C GLU A 109 -0.50 15.12 -8.74
N ASP A 110 0.34 15.35 -7.73
CA ASP A 110 1.60 14.64 -7.53
C ASP A 110 1.37 13.14 -7.29
N THR A 111 2.31 12.30 -7.73
CA THR A 111 2.26 10.84 -7.52
C THR A 111 3.64 10.23 -7.27
N THR A 112 3.65 8.95 -6.90
CA THR A 112 4.85 8.11 -6.77
C THR A 112 4.51 6.66 -7.14
N ILE A 113 5.49 5.76 -7.13
CA ILE A 113 5.27 4.30 -7.06
C ILE A 113 6.01 3.76 -5.84
N HIS A 114 5.27 3.13 -4.93
CA HIS A 114 5.81 2.25 -3.90
C HIS A 114 5.71 0.79 -4.36
N TRP A 115 6.80 0.03 -4.15
CA TRP A 115 6.91 -1.38 -4.52
C TRP A 115 6.62 -2.24 -3.29
N HIS A 116 5.36 -2.55 -3.10
CA HIS A 116 4.86 -3.14 -1.88
C HIS A 116 5.43 -4.53 -1.61
N GLY A 117 6.07 -4.68 -0.45
CA GLY A 117 6.64 -5.93 0.02
C GLY A 117 8.06 -6.22 -0.46
N LEU A 118 8.67 -5.34 -1.27
CA LEU A 118 10.04 -5.50 -1.71
C LEU A 118 11.05 -4.89 -0.74
N ALA A 119 12.12 -5.64 -0.45
CA ALA A 119 13.29 -5.11 0.25
C ALA A 119 14.25 -4.50 -0.77
N LEU A 120 14.09 -3.24 -1.11
CA LEU A 120 14.91 -2.53 -2.10
C LEU A 120 15.66 -1.34 -1.48
N ARG A 121 16.51 -0.67 -2.26
CA ARG A 121 17.18 0.53 -1.77
C ARG A 121 16.17 1.68 -1.60
N ASN A 122 16.45 2.45 -0.56
CA ASN A 122 15.51 3.44 -0.03
C ASN A 122 15.12 4.53 -1.07
N ASP A 123 16.06 4.97 -1.90
CA ASP A 123 15.83 6.00 -2.93
C ASP A 123 14.91 5.56 -4.08
N MET A 124 14.50 4.28 -4.10
CA MET A 124 13.57 3.72 -5.07
C MET A 124 12.26 3.24 -4.44
N ASP A 125 12.07 3.48 -3.14
CA ASP A 125 10.91 2.98 -2.38
C ASP A 125 9.60 3.76 -2.63
N GLY A 126 9.69 4.96 -3.18
CA GLY A 126 8.53 5.71 -3.62
C GLY A 126 7.72 6.42 -2.54
N VAL A 127 8.28 6.59 -1.34
CA VAL A 127 7.63 7.35 -0.26
C VAL A 127 7.98 8.83 -0.40
N HIS A 128 6.99 9.65 -0.74
CA HIS A 128 7.19 11.10 -0.92
C HIS A 128 7.72 11.76 0.35
N ASP A 129 8.55 12.78 0.19
CA ASP A 129 9.18 13.58 1.25
C ASP A 129 10.10 12.79 2.20
N LEU A 130 10.22 11.48 2.04
CA LEU A 130 11.10 10.63 2.82
C LEU A 130 12.18 9.97 1.97
N THR A 131 11.80 9.28 0.89
CA THR A 131 12.73 8.53 0.04
C THR A 131 12.95 9.20 -1.30
N GLN A 132 12.01 10.00 -1.77
CA GLN A 132 12.09 10.79 -3.00
C GLN A 132 11.19 12.03 -2.95
N ALA A 133 11.44 12.98 -3.83
CA ALA A 133 10.48 14.04 -4.13
C ALA A 133 9.27 13.45 -4.90
N PRO A 134 8.05 13.97 -4.71
CA PRO A 134 6.91 13.56 -5.49
C PRO A 134 7.10 13.91 -6.98
N ILE A 135 6.52 13.10 -7.85
CA ILE A 135 6.53 13.30 -9.31
C ILE A 135 5.35 14.22 -9.64
N ARG A 136 5.64 15.43 -10.09
CA ARG A 136 4.61 16.44 -10.38
C ARG A 136 3.84 16.13 -11.66
N PRO A 137 2.65 16.71 -11.85
CA PRO A 137 1.93 16.65 -13.12
C PRO A 137 2.83 17.05 -14.31
N GLY A 138 2.84 16.20 -15.33
CA GLY A 138 3.68 16.37 -16.53
C GLY A 138 5.14 15.93 -16.39
N GLU A 139 5.59 15.51 -15.21
CA GLU A 139 6.94 15.00 -15.00
C GLU A 139 7.01 13.49 -15.22
N THR A 140 8.25 13.02 -15.40
CA THR A 140 8.56 11.57 -15.48
C THR A 140 9.69 11.26 -14.52
N PHE A 141 9.55 10.15 -13.78
CA PHE A 141 10.60 9.60 -12.92
C PHE A 141 10.92 8.16 -13.33
N THR A 142 12.20 7.78 -13.28
CA THR A 142 12.62 6.42 -13.59
C THR A 142 13.07 5.70 -12.33
N TYR A 143 12.32 4.70 -11.92
CA TYR A 143 12.72 3.76 -10.90
C TYR A 143 13.69 2.76 -11.51
N SER A 144 14.79 2.46 -10.79
CA SER A 144 15.80 1.48 -11.25
C SER A 144 16.41 0.75 -10.07
N PHE A 145 16.17 -0.56 -9.97
CA PHE A 145 16.71 -1.42 -8.91
C PHE A 145 16.80 -2.87 -9.35
N ILE A 146 17.61 -3.65 -8.63
CA ILE A 146 17.73 -5.09 -8.89
C ILE A 146 16.60 -5.82 -8.15
N MET A 147 15.90 -6.69 -8.87
CA MET A 147 14.79 -7.49 -8.35
C MET A 147 15.30 -8.42 -7.25
N PRO A 148 14.82 -8.27 -5.99
CA PRO A 148 15.46 -8.94 -4.87
C PRO A 148 15.11 -10.43 -4.79
N ASP A 149 13.88 -10.74 -4.46
CA ASP A 149 13.43 -12.09 -4.13
C ASP A 149 12.24 -12.50 -5.02
N PRO A 150 12.17 -13.77 -5.44
CA PRO A 150 11.01 -14.28 -6.18
C PRO A 150 9.72 -14.13 -5.38
N GLY A 151 8.60 -13.90 -6.08
CA GLY A 151 7.29 -13.82 -5.43
C GLY A 151 6.27 -13.04 -6.23
N THR A 152 5.07 -12.99 -5.67
CA THR A 152 3.97 -12.19 -6.18
C THR A 152 3.83 -10.96 -5.32
N TYR A 153 4.10 -9.82 -5.90
CA TYR A 153 4.08 -8.50 -5.29
C TYR A 153 3.11 -7.60 -6.05
N TRP A 154 3.03 -6.35 -5.65
CA TRP A 154 2.26 -5.32 -6.32
C TRP A 154 2.90 -3.95 -6.13
N PHE A 155 2.42 -2.96 -6.85
CA PHE A 155 2.89 -1.59 -6.71
C PHE A 155 1.72 -0.61 -6.80
N HIS A 156 1.85 0.51 -6.09
CA HIS A 156 0.83 1.55 -5.99
C HIS A 156 1.45 2.89 -5.55
N PRO A 157 0.76 4.03 -5.70
CA PRO A 157 1.23 5.29 -5.16
C PRO A 157 1.25 5.29 -3.63
N HIS A 158 2.20 6.03 -3.06
CA HIS A 158 2.21 6.35 -1.64
C HIS A 158 1.75 7.81 -1.43
N MET A 159 0.69 8.21 -2.14
CA MET A 159 0.13 9.57 -2.19
C MET A 159 -1.38 9.53 -1.94
N GLY A 160 -1.81 10.16 -0.85
CA GLY A 160 -3.23 10.31 -0.52
C GLY A 160 -4.04 9.02 -0.66
N LEU A 161 -5.14 9.10 -1.42
CA LEU A 161 -6.08 8.01 -1.67
C LEU A 161 -6.01 7.50 -3.12
N GLN A 162 -4.87 7.69 -3.80
CA GLN A 162 -4.71 7.34 -5.21
C GLN A 162 -4.81 5.84 -5.48
N LEU A 163 -4.45 5.01 -4.50
CA LEU A 163 -4.64 3.56 -4.54
C LEU A 163 -6.13 3.22 -4.77
N ASP A 164 -7.03 3.83 -3.99
CA ASP A 164 -8.47 3.58 -4.06
C ASP A 164 -9.12 4.11 -5.35
N ARG A 165 -8.36 4.84 -6.16
CA ARG A 165 -8.77 5.27 -7.49
C ARG A 165 -8.32 4.33 -8.61
N GLY A 166 -7.69 3.19 -8.28
CA GLY A 166 -7.28 2.18 -9.26
C GLY A 166 -5.82 2.26 -9.70
N LEU A 167 -4.98 3.09 -9.06
CA LEU A 167 -3.56 3.15 -9.34
C LEU A 167 -2.81 2.03 -8.61
N TYR A 168 -2.98 0.81 -9.04
CA TYR A 168 -2.25 -0.36 -8.56
C TYR A 168 -2.07 -1.39 -9.68
N ALA A 169 -1.02 -2.18 -9.59
CA ALA A 169 -0.79 -3.29 -10.50
C ALA A 169 0.08 -4.38 -9.87
N PRO A 170 -0.04 -5.65 -10.33
CA PRO A 170 0.81 -6.74 -9.89
C PRO A 170 2.25 -6.59 -10.38
N LEU A 171 3.19 -7.08 -9.57
CA LEU A 171 4.58 -7.28 -9.93
C LEU A 171 4.96 -8.72 -9.64
N ILE A 172 5.34 -9.46 -10.67
CA ILE A 172 5.71 -10.87 -10.55
C ILE A 172 7.22 -10.99 -10.73
N ILE A 173 7.88 -11.49 -9.69
CA ILE A 173 9.30 -11.81 -9.75
C ILE A 173 9.44 -13.32 -9.87
N GLU A 174 9.78 -13.77 -11.06
CA GLU A 174 9.90 -15.19 -11.36
C GLU A 174 11.14 -15.80 -10.68
N ASP A 175 10.98 -16.98 -10.09
CA ASP A 175 12.10 -17.76 -9.57
C ASP A 175 12.75 -18.54 -10.74
N PRO A 176 14.02 -18.28 -11.07
CA PRO A 176 14.70 -19.03 -12.11
C PRO A 176 14.92 -20.52 -11.75
N ASN A 177 14.74 -20.88 -10.47
CA ASN A 177 14.89 -22.24 -9.95
C ASN A 177 13.57 -22.91 -9.58
N GLU A 178 12.43 -22.30 -9.94
CA GLU A 178 11.12 -22.87 -9.64
C GLU A 178 10.96 -24.27 -10.21
N GLN A 179 10.57 -25.20 -9.33
CA GLN A 179 10.36 -26.61 -9.69
C GLN A 179 8.89 -26.79 -10.10
N GLY A 180 8.67 -27.19 -11.32
CA GLY A 180 7.34 -27.51 -11.81
C GLY A 180 7.14 -27.08 -13.27
N ALA A 181 6.12 -27.67 -13.88
CA ALA A 181 5.59 -27.25 -15.17
C ALA A 181 4.10 -26.95 -14.97
N TYR A 182 3.67 -25.79 -15.39
CA TYR A 182 2.29 -25.32 -15.28
C TYR A 182 1.71 -25.19 -16.68
N ASP A 183 0.49 -25.68 -16.87
CA ASP A 183 -0.23 -25.47 -18.13
C ASP A 183 -0.75 -24.03 -18.24
N VAL A 184 -1.06 -23.41 -17.10
CA VAL A 184 -1.58 -22.04 -17.00
C VAL A 184 -0.95 -21.33 -15.80
N ASP A 185 -0.44 -20.13 -16.03
CA ASP A 185 -0.02 -19.17 -14.99
C ASP A 185 -0.90 -17.92 -15.14
N GLN A 186 -1.75 -17.68 -14.14
CA GLN A 186 -2.71 -16.58 -14.16
C GLN A 186 -2.63 -15.73 -12.90
N VAL A 187 -2.56 -14.42 -13.08
CA VAL A 187 -2.65 -13.45 -12.00
C VAL A 187 -4.12 -13.11 -11.77
N VAL A 188 -4.59 -13.30 -10.53
CA VAL A 188 -5.92 -12.89 -10.08
C VAL A 188 -5.77 -11.79 -9.06
N VAL A 189 -6.34 -10.62 -9.35
CA VAL A 189 -6.41 -9.47 -8.45
C VAL A 189 -7.83 -9.34 -7.93
N LEU A 190 -7.97 -9.38 -6.60
CA LEU A 190 -9.22 -9.10 -5.91
C LEU A 190 -9.14 -7.69 -5.34
N ASP A 191 -10.21 -6.92 -5.50
CA ASP A 191 -10.26 -5.53 -5.11
C ASP A 191 -11.63 -5.12 -4.59
N ASP A 192 -11.65 -4.21 -3.65
CA ASP A 192 -12.85 -3.60 -3.08
C ASP A 192 -13.01 -2.19 -3.66
N TRP A 193 -14.11 -1.93 -4.35
CA TRP A 193 -14.28 -0.72 -5.16
C TRP A 193 -15.42 0.18 -4.67
N LEU A 194 -15.14 1.48 -4.58
CA LEU A 194 -16.15 2.48 -4.25
C LEU A 194 -16.12 3.71 -5.18
N ASP A 195 -15.00 4.01 -5.83
CA ASP A 195 -14.84 5.24 -6.61
C ASP A 195 -15.87 5.33 -7.77
N GLY A 196 -16.65 6.41 -7.76
CA GLY A 196 -17.72 6.61 -8.73
C GLY A 196 -18.97 5.73 -8.53
N ILE A 197 -19.05 4.95 -7.43
CA ILE A 197 -20.22 4.12 -7.08
C ILE A 197 -20.91 4.71 -5.83
N GLY A 198 -21.42 5.93 -5.95
CA GLY A 198 -22.13 6.61 -4.86
C GLY A 198 -21.25 7.36 -3.87
N ALA A 199 -19.94 7.15 -3.92
CA ALA A 199 -18.93 7.85 -3.11
C ALA A 199 -17.64 8.05 -3.90
N THR A 200 -16.73 8.83 -3.32
CA THR A 200 -15.32 8.90 -3.73
C THR A 200 -14.43 8.52 -2.55
N PRO A 201 -13.19 8.11 -2.77
CA PRO A 201 -12.24 7.86 -1.69
C PRO A 201 -12.15 9.02 -0.70
N GLU A 202 -12.12 10.26 -1.19
CA GLU A 202 -12.03 11.47 -0.37
C GLU A 202 -13.27 11.68 0.50
N SER A 203 -14.48 11.51 -0.06
CA SER A 203 -15.72 11.66 0.72
C SER A 203 -15.84 10.58 1.80
N THR A 204 -15.36 9.38 1.52
CA THR A 204 -15.31 8.27 2.46
C THR A 204 -14.33 8.55 3.59
N PHE A 205 -13.12 8.97 3.25
CA PHE A 205 -12.10 9.34 4.23
C PHE A 205 -12.53 10.50 5.15
N GLN A 206 -13.17 11.53 4.58
CA GLN A 206 -13.75 12.64 5.37
C GLN A 206 -14.81 12.16 6.36
N GLY A 207 -15.66 11.22 5.95
CA GLY A 207 -16.65 10.60 6.83
C GLY A 207 -15.99 9.84 8.00
N LEU A 208 -14.97 9.04 7.74
CA LEU A 208 -14.24 8.28 8.76
C LEU A 208 -13.51 9.18 9.77
N THR A 209 -12.93 10.28 9.32
CA THR A 209 -12.16 11.20 10.19
C THR A 209 -13.02 12.19 10.95
N GLY A 210 -14.34 12.17 10.78
CA GLY A 210 -15.26 13.13 11.40
C GLY A 210 -15.11 14.57 10.88
N MET A 211 -14.29 14.81 9.87
CA MET A 211 -14.10 16.14 9.27
C MET A 211 -15.29 16.59 8.39
N GLY A 212 -16.23 15.71 8.11
CA GLY A 212 -17.45 16.05 7.39
C GLY A 212 -18.50 16.85 8.18
N GLY A 213 -18.27 17.09 9.49
CA GLY A 213 -19.20 17.74 10.40
C GLY A 213 -18.76 19.12 10.91
N MET A 214 -17.55 19.61 10.60
CA MET A 214 -17.08 20.94 11.03
C MET A 214 -17.10 21.96 9.88
N GLY A 215 -18.23 22.10 9.21
CA GLY A 215 -18.58 23.30 8.50
C GLY A 215 -18.91 24.40 9.52
N SER A 216 -18.02 25.38 9.70
CA SER A 216 -18.18 26.65 10.39
C SER A 216 -19.05 26.62 11.66
N MET A 217 -18.47 26.30 12.82
CA MET A 217 -18.99 26.83 14.07
C MET A 217 -18.59 28.31 14.14
N ASP A 218 -19.51 29.17 13.75
CA ASP A 218 -19.49 30.59 14.05
C ASP A 218 -19.39 30.77 15.59
N GLN A 219 -18.35 31.46 16.04
CA GLN A 219 -18.20 31.84 17.46
C GLN A 219 -19.22 32.91 17.80
N GLY A 220 -20.38 32.49 18.24
CA GLY A 220 -21.35 33.46 18.77
C GLY A 220 -22.70 32.89 19.04
N ALA A 221 -22.89 32.23 20.19
CA ALA A 221 -24.08 32.34 21.04
C ALA A 221 -24.06 31.24 22.13
N MET A 222 -23.67 31.58 23.32
CA MET A 222 -24.10 30.88 24.53
C MET A 222 -25.58 31.20 24.77
N GLY A 223 -26.41 30.19 24.86
CA GLY A 223 -27.80 30.34 25.27
C GLY A 223 -28.67 29.11 25.07
N GLY A 224 -29.01 28.45 26.17
CA GLY A 224 -30.25 27.68 26.26
C GLY A 224 -30.19 26.19 25.98
N MET A 225 -30.09 25.39 27.04
CA MET A 225 -30.44 23.96 27.07
C MET A 225 -31.92 23.80 26.71
N ASP A 226 -32.22 22.95 25.76
CA ASP A 226 -33.50 22.25 25.71
C ASP A 226 -33.31 20.79 25.30
N MET A 227 -33.71 19.89 26.21
CA MET A 227 -33.69 18.43 26.03
C MET A 227 -34.97 18.04 25.28
N GLY A 228 -34.92 18.04 23.96
CA GLY A 228 -36.01 17.52 23.13
C GLY A 228 -35.56 16.29 22.35
N SER A 229 -36.07 15.12 22.74
CA SER A 229 -35.90 13.87 22.00
C SER A 229 -36.60 13.97 20.63
N GLY A 230 -35.82 14.19 19.60
CA GLY A 230 -36.27 14.16 18.22
C GLY A 230 -35.43 13.17 17.41
N SER A 231 -35.98 11.97 17.20
CA SER A 231 -35.44 10.98 16.25
C SER A 231 -35.55 11.54 14.84
N SER A 232 -34.50 12.16 14.34
CA SER A 232 -34.36 12.47 12.92
C SER A 232 -33.42 11.45 12.28
N SER A 233 -34.00 10.54 11.53
CA SER A 233 -33.36 9.58 10.65
C SER A 233 -32.46 10.35 9.67
N MET A 234 -31.17 10.44 9.94
CA MET A 234 -30.17 10.87 8.96
C MET A 234 -29.83 9.67 8.06
N GLY A 235 -30.46 9.62 6.91
CA GLY A 235 -30.23 8.60 5.86
C GLY A 235 -28.89 8.72 5.14
N GLY A 236 -27.81 9.07 5.85
CA GLY A 236 -26.47 9.25 5.29
C GLY A 236 -25.34 8.48 5.98
N MET A 237 -25.60 7.77 7.08
CA MET A 237 -24.55 7.14 7.90
C MET A 237 -24.33 5.65 7.64
N SER A 238 -24.99 5.05 6.67
CA SER A 238 -24.91 3.60 6.41
C SER A 238 -23.62 3.15 5.70
N MET A 239 -22.77 4.07 5.22
CA MET A 239 -21.56 3.72 4.46
C MET A 239 -20.35 3.40 5.35
N PHE A 240 -20.43 3.68 6.66
CA PHE A 240 -19.29 3.58 7.57
C PHE A 240 -19.53 2.54 8.69
N GLN A 241 -20.54 1.71 8.57
CA GLN A 241 -20.86 0.65 9.54
C GLN A 241 -20.67 -0.71 8.87
N SER A 242 -19.86 -1.56 9.48
CA SER A 242 -19.76 -2.97 9.13
C SER A 242 -20.55 -3.81 10.12
N ASP A 243 -21.56 -4.52 9.65
CA ASP A 243 -22.31 -5.49 10.46
C ASP A 243 -21.40 -6.65 10.93
N LEU A 244 -20.33 -6.94 10.17
CA LEU A 244 -19.36 -7.99 10.45
C LEU A 244 -18.49 -7.67 11.67
N LEU A 245 -18.19 -6.38 11.87
CA LEU A 245 -17.37 -5.89 12.99
C LEU A 245 -18.20 -5.26 14.13
N GLY A 246 -19.51 -5.53 14.16
CA GLY A 246 -20.39 -5.08 15.24
C GLY A 246 -20.78 -3.61 15.15
N GLY A 247 -20.72 -3.02 13.96
CA GLY A 247 -21.13 -1.63 13.74
C GLY A 247 -20.04 -0.60 14.06
N ASP A 248 -18.76 -1.01 14.12
CA ASP A 248 -17.65 -0.11 14.34
C ASP A 248 -17.52 0.88 13.16
N ALA A 249 -17.53 2.18 13.47
CA ALA A 249 -17.43 3.27 12.50
C ALA A 249 -16.05 3.39 11.83
N GLY A 250 -15.09 2.55 12.20
CA GLY A 250 -13.75 2.50 11.63
C GLY A 250 -13.63 1.69 10.34
N ASP A 251 -14.71 1.04 9.87
CA ASP A 251 -14.68 0.18 8.71
C ASP A 251 -15.40 0.81 7.50
N VAL A 252 -14.90 0.51 6.29
CA VAL A 252 -15.47 0.96 5.03
C VAL A 252 -16.33 -0.13 4.41
N SER A 253 -17.61 0.17 4.16
CA SER A 253 -18.46 -0.73 3.38
C SER A 253 -18.26 -0.46 1.89
N TYR A 254 -17.59 -1.35 1.20
CA TYR A 254 -17.40 -1.25 -0.25
C TYR A 254 -18.63 -1.77 -0.99
N PRO A 255 -19.20 -0.95 -1.88
CA PRO A 255 -20.42 -1.34 -2.60
C PRO A 255 -20.18 -2.35 -3.71
N LEU A 256 -18.93 -2.58 -4.10
CA LEU A 256 -18.57 -3.45 -5.21
C LEU A 256 -17.24 -4.15 -4.95
N HIS A 257 -17.16 -5.43 -5.32
CA HIS A 257 -15.93 -6.22 -5.35
C HIS A 257 -15.56 -6.52 -6.79
N LEU A 258 -14.28 -6.45 -7.13
CA LEU A 258 -13.77 -6.67 -8.47
C LEU A 258 -12.84 -7.88 -8.52
N ILE A 259 -12.86 -8.57 -9.65
CA ILE A 259 -11.90 -9.61 -10.02
C ILE A 259 -11.23 -9.14 -11.32
N ASN A 260 -9.93 -8.85 -11.26
CA ASN A 260 -9.20 -8.28 -12.40
C ASN A 260 -9.91 -7.04 -12.99
N GLY A 261 -10.38 -6.13 -12.13
CA GLY A 261 -11.04 -4.88 -12.51
C GLY A 261 -12.47 -5.03 -13.03
N LYS A 262 -13.08 -6.20 -12.90
CA LYS A 262 -14.45 -6.47 -13.37
C LYS A 262 -15.34 -6.96 -12.23
N PRO A 263 -16.62 -6.53 -12.19
CA PRO A 263 -17.59 -7.11 -11.28
C PRO A 263 -17.75 -8.62 -11.49
N PRO A 264 -18.08 -9.42 -10.46
CA PRO A 264 -18.29 -10.86 -10.60
C PRO A 264 -19.41 -11.26 -11.57
N SER A 265 -20.33 -10.33 -11.87
CA SER A 265 -21.37 -10.53 -12.90
C SER A 265 -20.79 -10.55 -14.32
N ASP A 266 -19.67 -9.89 -14.54
CA ASP A 266 -18.96 -9.89 -15.83
C ASP A 266 -18.02 -11.11 -15.85
N ARG A 267 -18.60 -12.28 -16.13
CA ARG A 267 -17.85 -13.53 -16.16
C ARG A 267 -16.70 -13.42 -17.14
N ALA A 268 -15.50 -13.20 -16.64
CA ALA A 268 -14.30 -13.47 -17.39
C ALA A 268 -14.26 -14.98 -17.62
N THR A 269 -14.27 -15.39 -18.87
CA THR A 269 -13.86 -16.75 -19.20
C THR A 269 -12.39 -16.84 -18.83
N ILE A 270 -12.09 -17.63 -17.83
CA ILE A 270 -10.73 -17.96 -17.40
C ILE A 270 -10.11 -18.84 -18.46
#